data_09c3fb163561e2830008904c29d6f626
#
_entry.id   09c3fb163561e2830008904c29d6f626
#
_cell.length_a   1.000
_cell.length_b   1.000
_cell.length_c   1.000
_cell.angle_alpha   90.00
_cell.angle_beta   90.00
_cell.angle_gamma   90.00
#
_symmetry.space_group_name_H-M   'P 1'
#
loop_
_entity.id
_entity.type
_entity.pdbx_description
1 polymer ?
#
loop_
_entity_poly.entity_id
_entity_poly.type
_entity_poly.pdbx_seq_one_letter_code
_entity_poly.pdbx_strand_id
1 'polypeptide(L)'
;MPARYPCARSLLALLFWVPLMLSARTEPADTVQWLAITVNHAPRGELWACRVVDNALWISRSDMKKLGLHAPDDGAGWVELTSLPGLKVNLDVLFQQVSITAEAEAFEGQQHLTVTKPTPLFRYPDAQPVNAYTLGYALYASDAQGKRQLNAQTILTASGGLPGTFSSSFSSHAGEENSDGRPTHTRLETRWQWDNTDSLTTLALGDSITTGTRWSRQVRFGGLHWARNFELNPQLNTEPRSRYSDTAVLPSTVDLYIDGLKQSSHRVTPGDFLLDTLPSFTGSGQAEVVITDINGQRRAVQLDLYGAPGMLAEGLSSGSLDIGWMRENYALHSDDYAASPLLDAGWRYGVNNHLTLALHTEQQRRMRNVGMGTDWLVSPAVGVVSQHVAVSDSPYGQGVQWGLGWQWSGRGTGISASTVRT
;
A
#
# COMPACT_ATOMS: atom_id res chain seq x y z
N MET A 1 -33.71 51.97 1.93
CA MET A 1 -33.63 51.07 3.09
C MET A 1 -34.37 49.79 2.73
N PRO A 2 -33.68 48.68 2.58
CA PRO A 2 -34.27 47.39 2.93
C PRO A 2 -33.38 46.59 3.87
N ALA A 3 -34.01 45.77 4.67
CA ALA A 3 -33.58 45.05 5.81
C ALA A 3 -32.55 43.94 5.47
N ARG A 4 -31.50 43.84 6.33
CA ARG A 4 -30.52 42.76 6.33
C ARG A 4 -31.09 41.56 7.10
N TYR A 5 -31.16 40.40 6.43
CA TYR A 5 -31.33 39.11 7.12
C TYR A 5 -29.96 38.45 7.30
N PRO A 6 -29.61 37.97 8.49
CA PRO A 6 -28.40 37.16 8.66
C PRO A 6 -28.72 35.70 8.31
N CYS A 7 -28.06 35.18 7.31
CA CYS A 7 -28.07 33.77 6.98
C CYS A 7 -27.14 33.00 7.91
N ALA A 8 -27.71 32.36 8.94
CA ALA A 8 -27.01 31.38 9.75
C ALA A 8 -26.86 30.09 8.94
N ARG A 9 -25.64 29.80 8.52
CA ARG A 9 -25.29 28.50 7.92
C ARG A 9 -24.97 27.52 9.05
N SER A 10 -25.94 26.64 9.32
CA SER A 10 -25.75 25.45 10.15
C SER A 10 -24.87 24.46 9.40
N LEU A 11 -23.68 24.21 9.90
CA LEU A 11 -22.85 23.07 9.54
C LEU A 11 -23.55 21.81 10.08
N LEU A 12 -24.16 21.04 9.20
CA LEU A 12 -24.61 19.69 9.50
C LEU A 12 -23.37 18.77 9.61
N ALA A 13 -22.95 18.52 10.83
CA ALA A 13 -22.07 17.42 11.16
C ALA A 13 -22.87 16.12 11.03
N LEU A 14 -22.67 15.40 9.93
CA LEU A 14 -23.12 14.01 9.78
C LEU A 14 -22.20 13.12 10.66
N LEU A 15 -22.53 13.04 11.94
CA LEU A 15 -22.09 11.97 12.81
C LEU A 15 -22.81 10.69 12.38
N PHE A 16 -22.07 9.80 11.75
CA PHE A 16 -22.50 8.41 11.59
C PHE A 16 -22.59 7.76 12.97
N TRP A 17 -23.79 7.78 13.51
CA TRP A 17 -24.15 6.97 14.67
C TRP A 17 -24.25 5.52 14.17
N VAL A 18 -23.21 4.73 14.39
CA VAL A 18 -23.32 3.26 14.32
C VAL A 18 -23.98 2.84 15.63
N PRO A 19 -25.20 2.32 15.62
CA PRO A 19 -25.77 1.74 16.81
C PRO A 19 -24.94 0.49 17.14
N LEU A 20 -24.22 0.52 18.25
CA LEU A 20 -23.73 -0.69 18.91
C LEU A 20 -24.97 -1.49 19.31
N MET A 21 -25.44 -2.36 18.42
CA MET A 21 -26.37 -3.41 18.78
C MET A 21 -25.60 -4.41 19.65
N LEU A 22 -25.66 -4.22 20.97
CA LEU A 22 -25.40 -5.29 21.92
C LEU A 22 -26.49 -6.33 21.69
N SER A 23 -26.28 -7.24 20.74
CA SER A 23 -27.10 -8.44 20.62
C SER A 23 -26.78 -9.32 21.81
N ALA A 24 -27.69 -9.37 22.76
CA ALA A 24 -27.69 -10.43 23.77
C ALA A 24 -27.76 -11.77 23.02
N ARG A 25 -26.62 -12.46 22.96
CA ARG A 25 -26.55 -13.80 22.38
C ARG A 25 -27.31 -14.75 23.30
N THR A 26 -28.45 -15.20 22.86
CA THR A 26 -29.20 -16.30 23.49
C THR A 26 -28.38 -17.57 23.37
N GLU A 27 -28.06 -18.20 24.50
CA GLU A 27 -27.44 -19.55 24.51
C GLU A 27 -28.38 -20.53 23.79
N PRO A 28 -27.85 -21.36 22.86
CA PRO A 28 -28.65 -22.33 22.12
C PRO A 28 -29.18 -23.46 22.99
N ALA A 29 -30.35 -24.00 22.65
CA ALA A 29 -30.97 -25.12 23.37
C ALA A 29 -30.13 -26.39 23.35
N ASP A 30 -30.26 -27.21 24.37
CA ASP A 30 -29.34 -28.22 24.94
C ASP A 30 -29.07 -29.49 24.11
N THR A 31 -29.25 -29.53 22.79
CA THR A 31 -28.94 -30.72 21.99
C THR A 31 -27.48 -30.70 21.49
N VAL A 32 -26.60 -31.36 22.22
CA VAL A 32 -25.21 -31.60 21.82
C VAL A 32 -25.14 -32.75 20.83
N GLN A 33 -24.50 -32.49 19.66
CA GLN A 33 -24.21 -33.50 18.65
C GLN A 33 -22.71 -33.75 18.60
N TRP A 34 -22.30 -34.98 18.36
CA TRP A 34 -20.90 -35.36 18.20
C TRP A 34 -20.56 -35.40 16.72
N LEU A 35 -19.70 -34.47 16.28
CA LEU A 35 -19.34 -34.28 14.88
C LEU A 35 -17.85 -34.49 14.65
N ALA A 36 -17.50 -35.09 13.53
CA ALA A 36 -16.12 -35.14 13.06
C ALA A 36 -15.73 -33.77 12.43
N ILE A 37 -14.68 -33.13 12.95
CA ILE A 37 -14.23 -31.85 12.47
C ILE A 37 -12.96 -31.99 11.62
N THR A 38 -12.98 -31.36 10.46
CA THR A 38 -11.82 -31.15 9.57
C THR A 38 -11.53 -29.67 9.49
N VAL A 39 -10.30 -29.24 9.80
CA VAL A 39 -9.86 -27.86 9.65
C VAL A 39 -8.80 -27.78 8.57
N ASN A 40 -9.01 -26.96 7.55
CA ASN A 40 -8.12 -26.82 6.39
C ASN A 40 -7.67 -28.19 5.81
N HIS A 41 -8.63 -29.07 5.56
CA HIS A 41 -8.44 -30.44 5.03
C HIS A 41 -7.74 -31.43 5.98
N ALA A 42 -7.35 -31.00 7.19
CA ALA A 42 -6.76 -31.88 8.21
C ALA A 42 -7.83 -32.34 9.18
N PRO A 43 -8.09 -33.67 9.31
CA PRO A 43 -9.02 -34.18 10.30
C PRO A 43 -8.45 -33.96 11.71
N ARG A 44 -9.28 -33.50 12.63
CA ARG A 44 -8.90 -33.21 14.03
C ARG A 44 -9.19 -34.38 14.98
N GLY A 45 -9.03 -35.58 14.50
CA GLY A 45 -8.86 -36.85 15.20
C GLY A 45 -10.07 -37.42 15.94
N GLU A 46 -10.78 -36.70 16.79
CA GLU A 46 -11.86 -37.16 17.62
C GLU A 46 -13.21 -36.55 17.24
N LEU A 47 -14.29 -37.09 17.76
CA LEU A 47 -15.60 -36.48 17.68
C LEU A 47 -15.69 -35.31 18.66
N TRP A 48 -16.16 -34.20 18.19
CA TRP A 48 -16.27 -32.96 18.94
C TRP A 48 -17.71 -32.67 19.34
N ALA A 49 -17.90 -32.21 20.56
CA ALA A 49 -19.21 -31.83 21.07
C ALA A 49 -19.62 -30.48 20.48
N CYS A 50 -20.59 -30.47 19.61
CA CYS A 50 -21.09 -29.28 18.94
C CYS A 50 -22.58 -29.10 19.20
N ARG A 51 -23.08 -27.86 19.13
CA ARG A 51 -24.50 -27.55 19.11
C ARG A 51 -24.87 -26.99 17.74
N VAL A 52 -25.93 -27.51 17.16
CA VAL A 52 -26.45 -27.03 15.86
C VAL A 52 -27.82 -26.40 16.10
N VAL A 53 -27.92 -25.11 15.87
CA VAL A 53 -29.16 -24.34 16.04
C VAL A 53 -29.36 -23.49 14.81
N ASP A 54 -30.52 -23.65 14.16
CA ASP A 54 -30.89 -22.88 12.96
C ASP A 54 -29.79 -22.85 11.87
N ASN A 55 -29.13 -23.99 11.65
CA ASN A 55 -27.99 -24.14 10.74
C ASN A 55 -26.70 -23.42 11.18
N ALA A 56 -26.66 -22.83 12.35
CA ALA A 56 -25.47 -22.29 12.96
C ALA A 56 -24.76 -23.33 13.81
N LEU A 57 -23.42 -23.41 13.70
CA LEU A 57 -22.60 -24.37 14.45
C LEU A 57 -21.95 -23.66 15.63
N TRP A 58 -22.17 -24.24 16.83
CA TRP A 58 -21.58 -23.77 18.10
C TRP A 58 -20.64 -24.79 18.65
N ILE A 59 -19.48 -24.35 19.12
CA ILE A 59 -18.48 -25.19 19.79
C ILE A 59 -18.09 -24.58 21.13
N SER A 60 -17.65 -25.40 22.08
CA SER A 60 -17.15 -24.86 23.34
C SER A 60 -15.86 -24.05 23.11
N ARG A 61 -15.67 -22.97 23.88
CA ARG A 61 -14.45 -22.18 23.83
C ARG A 61 -13.18 -23.00 24.09
N SER A 62 -13.26 -23.99 25.01
CA SER A 62 -12.15 -24.86 25.32
C SER A 62 -11.78 -25.77 24.13
N ASP A 63 -12.78 -26.22 23.40
CA ASP A 63 -12.56 -27.11 22.26
C ASP A 63 -12.11 -26.31 21.02
N MET A 64 -12.58 -25.06 20.88
CA MET A 64 -12.07 -24.14 19.85
C MET A 64 -10.56 -23.93 20.00
N LYS A 65 -10.06 -23.69 21.23
CA LYS A 65 -8.62 -23.59 21.49
C LYS A 65 -7.87 -24.88 21.20
N LYS A 66 -8.46 -26.06 21.50
CA LYS A 66 -7.84 -27.36 21.16
C LYS A 66 -7.79 -27.59 19.64
N LEU A 67 -8.74 -27.00 18.88
CA LEU A 67 -8.69 -26.99 17.43
C LEU A 67 -7.62 -26.04 16.88
N GLY A 68 -6.94 -25.21 17.72
CA GLY A 68 -5.95 -24.23 17.34
C GLY A 68 -6.57 -22.93 16.83
N LEU A 69 -7.88 -22.73 17.05
CA LEU A 69 -8.59 -21.55 16.57
C LEU A 69 -8.68 -20.48 17.67
N HIS A 70 -8.55 -19.22 17.25
CA HIS A 70 -8.66 -18.08 18.15
C HIS A 70 -10.10 -17.90 18.64
N ALA A 71 -10.30 -17.99 19.95
CA ALA A 71 -11.61 -17.82 20.57
C ALA A 71 -11.82 -16.35 20.98
N PRO A 72 -12.92 -15.69 20.57
CA PRO A 72 -13.18 -14.29 20.95
C PRO A 72 -13.33 -14.15 22.47
N ASP A 73 -12.82 -13.02 23.03
CA ASP A 73 -12.83 -12.74 24.47
C ASP A 73 -14.17 -12.13 24.97
N ASP A 74 -15.30 -12.72 24.59
CA ASP A 74 -16.63 -12.25 24.97
C ASP A 74 -17.19 -12.89 26.25
N GLY A 75 -16.42 -13.77 26.90
CA GLY A 75 -16.81 -14.46 28.14
C GLY A 75 -17.83 -15.58 27.96
N ALA A 76 -18.36 -15.80 26.75
CA ALA A 76 -19.34 -16.88 26.50
C ALA A 76 -18.69 -18.25 26.52
N GLY A 77 -19.38 -19.26 27.10
CA GLY A 77 -18.91 -20.63 27.15
C GLY A 77 -18.95 -21.36 25.81
N TRP A 78 -19.85 -20.94 24.92
CA TRP A 78 -20.05 -21.47 23.58
C TRP A 78 -19.84 -20.36 22.54
N VAL A 79 -19.20 -20.70 21.44
CA VAL A 79 -18.87 -19.77 20.35
C VAL A 79 -19.52 -20.24 19.07
N GLU A 80 -20.17 -19.34 18.36
CA GLU A 80 -20.76 -19.59 17.05
C GLU A 80 -19.71 -19.48 15.96
N LEU A 81 -19.32 -20.62 15.37
CA LEU A 81 -18.30 -20.67 14.34
C LEU A 81 -18.74 -20.04 13.01
N THR A 82 -20.01 -20.12 12.68
CA THR A 82 -20.57 -19.62 11.41
C THR A 82 -20.57 -18.09 11.31
N SER A 83 -20.51 -17.39 12.44
CA SER A 83 -20.51 -15.92 12.49
C SER A 83 -19.12 -15.30 12.60
N LEU A 84 -18.07 -16.11 12.77
CA LEU A 84 -16.72 -15.60 12.97
C LEU A 84 -16.07 -15.18 11.64
N PRO A 85 -15.43 -14.01 11.60
CA PRO A 85 -14.68 -13.60 10.43
C PRO A 85 -13.49 -14.53 10.17
N GLY A 86 -13.20 -14.79 8.90
CA GLY A 86 -12.09 -15.67 8.51
C GLY A 86 -12.38 -17.18 8.63
N LEU A 87 -13.61 -17.58 9.02
CA LEU A 87 -14.04 -18.98 9.04
C LEU A 87 -15.15 -19.24 8.03
N LYS A 88 -14.98 -20.28 7.22
CA LYS A 88 -16.05 -20.84 6.37
C LYS A 88 -16.38 -22.22 6.88
N VAL A 89 -17.59 -22.40 7.36
CA VAL A 89 -18.06 -23.65 7.96
C VAL A 89 -19.05 -24.32 7.01
N ASN A 90 -18.76 -25.57 6.66
CA ASN A 90 -19.65 -26.42 5.87
C ASN A 90 -20.05 -27.63 6.74
N LEU A 91 -21.33 -27.72 7.09
CA LEU A 91 -21.89 -28.79 7.91
C LEU A 91 -22.57 -29.82 7.02
N ASP A 92 -22.09 -31.04 7.06
CA ASP A 92 -22.76 -32.20 6.45
C ASP A 92 -23.43 -33.03 7.57
N VAL A 93 -24.74 -32.79 7.72
CA VAL A 93 -25.55 -33.44 8.77
C VAL A 93 -25.70 -34.95 8.54
N LEU A 94 -25.73 -35.38 7.26
CA LEU A 94 -25.91 -36.81 6.91
C LEU A 94 -24.71 -37.66 7.33
N PHE A 95 -23.51 -37.12 7.12
CA PHE A 95 -22.26 -37.81 7.49
C PHE A 95 -21.71 -37.40 8.83
N GLN A 96 -22.40 -36.56 9.60
CA GLN A 96 -21.96 -36.02 10.88
C GLN A 96 -20.55 -35.40 10.80
N GLN A 97 -20.30 -34.66 9.72
CA GLN A 97 -19.00 -34.05 9.46
C GLN A 97 -19.12 -32.54 9.34
N VAL A 98 -18.08 -31.84 9.79
CA VAL A 98 -17.91 -30.39 9.66
C VAL A 98 -16.58 -30.12 8.99
N SER A 99 -16.60 -29.40 7.89
CA SER A 99 -15.42 -28.88 7.24
C SER A 99 -15.28 -27.40 7.53
N ILE A 100 -14.22 -27.02 8.23
CA ILE A 100 -13.88 -25.63 8.56
C ILE A 100 -12.72 -25.23 7.67
N THR A 101 -12.91 -24.21 6.84
CA THR A 101 -11.82 -23.51 6.15
C THR A 101 -11.53 -22.23 6.94
N ALA A 102 -10.35 -22.18 7.55
CA ALA A 102 -9.92 -21.08 8.40
C ALA A 102 -8.82 -20.27 7.73
N GLU A 103 -8.97 -18.95 7.73
CA GLU A 103 -7.94 -18.01 7.30
C GLU A 103 -6.83 -17.91 8.36
N ALA A 104 -5.71 -17.32 7.99
CA ALA A 104 -4.51 -17.25 8.82
C ALA A 104 -4.74 -16.64 10.19
N GLU A 105 -5.53 -15.58 10.23
CA GLU A 105 -5.83 -14.81 11.44
C GLU A 105 -6.72 -15.57 12.45
N ALA A 106 -7.32 -16.67 12.02
CA ALA A 106 -8.19 -17.47 12.86
C ALA A 106 -7.44 -18.48 13.75
N PHE A 107 -6.13 -18.66 13.57
CA PHE A 107 -5.35 -19.65 14.31
C PHE A 107 -4.52 -19.05 15.45
N GLU A 108 -4.39 -19.82 16.57
CA GLU A 108 -3.42 -19.57 17.63
C GLU A 108 -2.14 -20.38 17.39
N GLY A 109 -0.96 -19.72 17.44
CA GLY A 109 0.33 -20.42 17.47
C GLY A 109 0.81 -21.03 16.15
N GLN A 110 0.61 -20.34 15.03
CA GLN A 110 1.02 -20.79 13.69
C GLN A 110 2.53 -20.74 13.45
N GLN A 111 3.01 -21.66 12.60
CA GLN A 111 4.35 -21.57 12.01
C GLN A 111 4.34 -20.59 10.86
N HIS A 112 5.03 -19.45 11.00
CA HIS A 112 5.14 -18.45 9.95
C HIS A 112 6.22 -18.81 8.93
N LEU A 113 5.81 -19.02 7.69
CA LEU A 113 6.69 -19.29 6.55
C LEU A 113 6.72 -18.03 5.67
N THR A 114 7.80 -17.30 5.72
CA THR A 114 7.93 -16.06 4.96
C THR A 114 8.86 -16.27 3.77
N VAL A 115 8.37 -15.96 2.58
CA VAL A 115 9.21 -15.86 1.38
C VAL A 115 9.88 -14.49 1.40
N THR A 116 11.14 -14.47 1.82
CA THR A 116 11.93 -13.23 1.88
C THR A 116 12.75 -13.04 0.63
N LYS A 117 12.89 -11.78 0.18
CA LYS A 117 13.91 -11.43 -0.83
C LYS A 117 15.31 -11.69 -0.26
N PRO A 118 16.28 -12.06 -1.10
CA PRO A 118 17.68 -12.23 -0.65
C PRO A 118 18.17 -10.99 0.07
N THR A 119 18.89 -11.17 1.18
CA THR A 119 19.50 -10.06 1.93
C THR A 119 20.60 -9.43 1.07
N PRO A 120 20.68 -8.10 0.90
CA PRO A 120 21.80 -7.50 0.19
C PRO A 120 23.11 -7.76 0.92
N LEU A 121 24.15 -7.92 0.15
CA LEU A 121 25.52 -8.05 0.66
C LEU A 121 26.02 -6.76 1.33
N PHE A 122 25.37 -5.64 1.05
CA PHE A 122 25.76 -4.32 1.55
C PHE A 122 24.72 -3.77 2.54
N ARG A 123 25.19 -3.27 3.69
CA ARG A 123 24.37 -2.57 4.69
C ARG A 123 24.75 -1.11 4.72
N TYR A 124 23.77 -0.22 4.69
CA TYR A 124 24.00 1.23 4.79
C TYR A 124 24.80 1.67 6.03
N PRO A 125 24.66 1.05 7.22
CA PRO A 125 25.48 1.37 8.38
C PRO A 125 26.98 1.13 8.17
N ASP A 126 27.35 0.28 7.20
CA ASP A 126 28.74 -0.02 6.89
C ASP A 126 29.35 1.03 5.92
N ALA A 127 28.52 1.95 5.39
CA ALA A 127 28.98 3.01 4.51
C ALA A 127 29.71 4.10 5.30
N GLN A 128 30.94 4.41 4.91
CA GLN A 128 31.64 5.54 5.46
C GLN A 128 31.37 6.80 4.65
N PRO A 129 31.07 7.94 5.31
CA PRO A 129 30.87 9.20 4.60
C PRO A 129 32.16 9.65 3.95
N VAL A 130 32.12 9.97 2.68
CA VAL A 130 33.27 10.49 1.92
C VAL A 130 32.93 11.89 1.44
N ASN A 131 33.89 12.81 1.61
CA ASN A 131 33.82 14.13 0.99
C ASN A 131 33.99 13.98 -0.52
N ALA A 132 32.96 14.31 -1.28
CA ALA A 132 32.99 14.20 -2.72
C ALA A 132 32.35 15.44 -3.37
N TYR A 133 32.99 15.87 -4.46
CA TYR A 133 32.45 16.92 -5.33
C TYR A 133 32.40 16.35 -6.73
N THR A 134 31.24 16.43 -7.37
CA THR A 134 31.07 15.95 -8.74
C THR A 134 30.52 17.06 -9.61
N LEU A 135 31.04 17.16 -10.82
CA LEU A 135 30.50 18.01 -11.88
C LEU A 135 30.05 17.12 -13.03
N GLY A 136 28.74 16.98 -13.20
CA GLY A 136 28.13 16.36 -14.36
C GLY A 136 27.85 17.42 -15.43
N TYR A 137 28.07 17.09 -16.70
CA TYR A 137 27.71 17.98 -17.80
C TYR A 137 27.21 17.20 -19.01
N ALA A 138 26.29 17.84 -19.75
CA ALA A 138 25.86 17.39 -21.07
C ALA A 138 25.91 18.57 -22.03
N LEU A 139 26.59 18.40 -23.17
CA LEU A 139 26.71 19.40 -24.19
C LEU A 139 26.03 18.91 -25.47
N TYR A 140 25.20 19.76 -26.04
CA TYR A 140 24.52 19.49 -27.29
C TYR A 140 24.71 20.68 -28.24
N ALA A 141 25.31 20.44 -29.42
CA ALA A 141 25.46 21.42 -30.48
C ALA A 141 24.68 20.99 -31.70
N SER A 142 23.94 21.91 -32.30
CA SER A 142 23.22 21.69 -33.54
C SER A 142 23.46 22.83 -34.53
N ASP A 143 23.50 22.48 -35.79
CA ASP A 143 23.48 23.45 -36.90
C ASP A 143 22.33 23.05 -37.84
N ALA A 144 21.28 23.84 -37.86
CA ALA A 144 20.09 23.59 -38.68
C ALA A 144 19.84 24.82 -39.56
N GLN A 145 19.96 24.65 -40.84
CA GLN A 145 19.74 25.74 -41.83
C GLN A 145 20.58 27.01 -41.57
N GLY A 146 21.83 26.80 -41.10
CA GLY A 146 22.76 27.89 -40.79
C GLY A 146 22.55 28.52 -39.41
N LYS A 147 21.53 28.08 -38.64
CA LYS A 147 21.34 28.51 -37.25
C LYS A 147 22.08 27.58 -36.32
N ARG A 148 23.08 28.07 -35.65
CA ARG A 148 23.89 27.34 -34.69
C ARG A 148 23.35 27.51 -33.29
N GLN A 149 23.18 26.40 -32.59
CA GLN A 149 22.75 26.38 -31.21
C GLN A 149 23.70 25.50 -30.38
N LEU A 150 24.05 25.99 -29.21
CA LEU A 150 24.80 25.24 -28.20
C LEU A 150 24.01 25.24 -26.90
N ASN A 151 23.67 24.05 -26.43
CA ASN A 151 23.01 23.84 -25.16
C ASN A 151 23.97 23.10 -24.22
N ALA A 152 24.08 23.55 -22.98
CA ALA A 152 24.83 22.92 -21.94
C ALA A 152 23.96 22.74 -20.71
N GLN A 153 23.92 21.53 -20.18
CA GLN A 153 23.36 21.26 -18.87
C GLN A 153 24.49 20.87 -17.92
N THR A 154 24.49 21.47 -16.74
CA THR A 154 25.49 21.19 -15.71
C THR A 154 24.82 20.89 -14.38
N ILE A 155 25.38 19.93 -13.64
CA ILE A 155 24.97 19.62 -12.28
C ILE A 155 26.22 19.54 -11.38
N LEU A 156 26.23 20.33 -10.35
CA LEU A 156 27.23 20.27 -9.27
C LEU A 156 26.61 19.51 -8.09
N THR A 157 27.32 18.52 -7.58
CA THR A 157 26.94 17.79 -6.39
C THR A 157 28.07 17.80 -5.38
N ALA A 158 27.75 18.03 -4.10
CA ALA A 158 28.71 18.02 -2.99
C ALA A 158 28.14 17.18 -1.86
N SER A 159 28.96 16.28 -1.30
CA SER A 159 28.64 15.45 -0.14
C SER A 159 29.81 15.37 0.82
N GLY A 160 29.57 15.03 2.11
CA GLY A 160 30.58 14.77 3.12
C GLY A 160 30.52 15.76 4.27
N GLY A 161 30.95 16.90 4.37
CA GLY A 161 31.12 17.76 5.55
C GLY A 161 29.87 17.91 6.45
N LEU A 162 28.67 17.90 5.88
CA LEU A 162 27.38 17.83 6.59
C LEU A 162 26.64 16.56 6.19
N PRO A 163 25.75 16.02 7.04
CA PRO A 163 24.87 14.93 6.65
C PRO A 163 24.04 15.33 5.42
N GLY A 164 23.99 14.45 4.42
CA GLY A 164 23.23 14.68 3.19
C GLY A 164 24.08 15.14 2.01
N THR A 165 23.38 15.52 0.93
CA THR A 165 23.97 15.89 -0.34
C THR A 165 23.40 17.20 -0.82
N PHE A 166 24.28 18.13 -1.15
CA PHE A 166 23.90 19.36 -1.84
C PHE A 166 24.01 19.15 -3.35
N SER A 167 23.05 19.65 -4.11
CA SER A 167 23.06 19.63 -5.57
C SER A 167 22.58 20.96 -6.14
N SER A 168 23.20 21.40 -7.25
CA SER A 168 22.74 22.57 -8.00
C SER A 168 22.91 22.31 -9.49
N SER A 169 21.85 22.57 -10.26
CA SER A 169 21.85 22.33 -11.71
C SER A 169 21.49 23.58 -12.49
N PHE A 170 22.11 23.70 -13.68
CA PHE A 170 21.99 24.86 -14.55
C PHE A 170 21.78 24.42 -16.00
N SER A 171 21.04 25.21 -16.76
CA SER A 171 20.95 25.13 -18.21
C SER A 171 21.54 26.40 -18.82
N SER A 172 22.38 26.23 -19.82
CA SER A 172 22.97 27.35 -20.59
C SER A 172 22.63 27.14 -22.03
N HIS A 173 22.17 28.20 -22.66
CA HIS A 173 21.81 28.19 -24.07
C HIS A 173 22.51 29.37 -24.80
N ALA A 174 23.19 29.07 -25.89
CA ALA A 174 23.82 30.04 -26.78
C ALA A 174 23.42 29.73 -28.22
N GLY A 175 22.88 30.70 -28.93
CA GLY A 175 22.47 30.55 -30.33
C GLY A 175 22.00 31.86 -30.94
N GLU A 176 21.88 31.87 -32.24
CA GLU A 176 21.47 33.07 -33.04
C GLU A 176 19.99 33.46 -32.83
N GLU A 177 19.23 32.61 -32.12
CA GLU A 177 17.83 32.86 -31.81
C GLU A 177 17.64 33.82 -30.62
N ASN A 178 18.70 34.06 -29.85
CA ASN A 178 18.68 35.05 -28.78
C ASN A 178 18.75 36.45 -29.39
N SER A 179 17.75 37.27 -29.15
CA SER A 179 17.63 38.61 -29.68
C SER A 179 18.86 39.52 -29.43
N ASP A 180 19.66 39.19 -28.40
CA ASP A 180 20.85 39.94 -28.01
C ASP A 180 22.17 39.19 -28.30
N GLY A 181 22.13 37.97 -28.90
CA GLY A 181 23.30 37.16 -29.20
C GLY A 181 24.10 36.71 -27.96
N ARG A 182 23.57 36.93 -26.75
CA ARG A 182 24.22 36.56 -25.49
C ARG A 182 23.76 35.20 -24.99
N PRO A 183 24.66 34.40 -24.43
CA PRO A 183 24.26 33.16 -23.77
C PRO A 183 23.30 33.44 -22.62
N THR A 184 22.23 32.64 -22.53
CA THR A 184 21.34 32.63 -21.37
C THR A 184 21.81 31.53 -20.38
N HIS A 185 21.79 31.85 -19.10
CA HIS A 185 22.12 30.93 -18.04
C HIS A 185 20.93 30.87 -17.08
N THR A 186 20.34 29.70 -16.93
CA THR A 186 19.18 29.52 -16.06
C THR A 186 19.50 28.44 -15.01
N ARG A 187 19.35 28.80 -13.73
CA ARG A 187 19.38 27.82 -12.64
C ARG A 187 18.14 26.95 -12.71
N LEU A 188 18.32 25.65 -12.75
CA LEU A 188 17.20 24.70 -12.77
C LEU A 188 16.78 24.37 -11.36
N GLU A 189 17.67 23.79 -10.57
CA GLU A 189 17.34 23.36 -9.20
C GLU A 189 18.56 23.57 -8.30
N THR A 190 18.28 23.92 -7.04
CA THR A 190 19.29 23.92 -5.97
C THR A 190 18.66 23.31 -4.74
N ARG A 191 19.26 22.24 -4.23
CA ARG A 191 18.68 21.44 -3.15
C ARG A 191 19.77 20.87 -2.26
N TRP A 192 19.52 20.86 -0.96
CA TRP A 192 20.20 19.99 -0.01
C TRP A 192 19.23 18.89 0.40
N GLN A 193 19.68 17.62 0.38
CA GLN A 193 18.87 16.46 0.72
C GLN A 193 19.59 15.61 1.74
N TRP A 194 18.88 15.19 2.76
CA TRP A 194 19.32 14.23 3.76
C TRP A 194 18.35 13.06 3.83
N ASP A 195 18.90 11.86 3.71
CA ASP A 195 18.16 10.61 3.75
C ASP A 195 18.49 9.86 5.04
N ASN A 196 17.45 9.52 5.80
CA ASN A 196 17.56 8.71 7.00
C ASN A 196 17.10 7.28 6.71
N THR A 197 18.05 6.35 6.68
CA THR A 197 17.82 4.93 6.35
C THR A 197 17.08 4.17 7.45
N ASP A 198 17.18 4.60 8.71
CA ASP A 198 16.52 3.93 9.84
C ASP A 198 15.03 4.24 9.87
N SER A 199 14.68 5.50 9.68
CA SER A 199 13.28 5.94 9.62
C SER A 199 12.69 5.89 8.21
N LEU A 200 13.50 5.58 7.18
CA LEU A 200 13.14 5.60 5.77
C LEU A 200 12.48 6.93 5.37
N THR A 201 13.13 8.03 5.69
CA THR A 201 12.63 9.38 5.41
C THR A 201 13.66 10.21 4.67
N THR A 202 13.19 11.03 3.75
CA THR A 202 13.95 12.05 3.06
C THR A 202 13.52 13.42 3.55
N LEU A 203 14.50 14.25 3.92
CA LEU A 203 14.33 15.68 4.18
C LEU A 203 15.10 16.45 3.11
N ALA A 204 14.44 17.38 2.43
CA ALA A 204 15.11 18.26 1.49
C ALA A 204 14.79 19.73 1.75
N LEU A 205 15.78 20.59 1.53
CA LEU A 205 15.68 22.04 1.60
C LEU A 205 16.10 22.64 0.25
N GLY A 206 15.27 23.49 -0.31
CA GLY A 206 15.45 24.09 -1.62
C GLY A 206 14.41 23.63 -2.63
N ASP A 207 14.79 23.48 -3.91
CA ASP A 207 13.86 23.11 -4.96
C ASP A 207 13.45 21.63 -4.85
N SER A 208 12.15 21.37 -4.89
CA SER A 208 11.54 20.04 -4.82
C SER A 208 10.25 20.00 -5.66
N ILE A 209 9.63 18.81 -5.68
CA ILE A 209 8.35 18.58 -6.35
C ILE A 209 7.43 17.96 -5.32
N THR A 210 6.19 18.45 -5.20
CA THR A 210 5.18 17.91 -4.29
C THR A 210 4.75 16.50 -4.72
N THR A 211 4.23 15.74 -3.78
CA THR A 211 3.68 14.41 -4.07
C THR A 211 2.27 14.55 -4.64
N GLY A 212 2.10 14.28 -5.93
CA GLY A 212 0.78 14.31 -6.56
C GLY A 212 -0.12 13.15 -6.14
N THR A 213 -1.43 13.37 -6.28
CA THR A 213 -2.46 12.35 -6.09
C THR A 213 -3.32 12.22 -7.36
N ARG A 214 -4.35 11.38 -7.33
CA ARG A 214 -5.30 11.28 -8.47
C ARG A 214 -6.17 12.52 -8.66
N TRP A 215 -6.25 13.38 -7.65
CA TRP A 215 -7.07 14.61 -7.65
C TRP A 215 -6.25 15.89 -7.47
N SER A 216 -4.93 15.79 -7.37
CA SER A 216 -4.02 16.92 -7.36
C SER A 216 -2.86 16.71 -8.30
N ARG A 217 -2.25 17.78 -8.76
CA ARG A 217 -1.07 17.74 -9.63
C ARG A 217 0.20 17.94 -8.81
N GLN A 218 1.28 17.34 -9.27
CA GLN A 218 2.60 17.68 -8.76
C GLN A 218 2.97 19.09 -9.21
N VAL A 219 3.48 19.88 -8.28
CA VAL A 219 3.99 21.22 -8.54
C VAL A 219 5.44 21.35 -8.07
N ARG A 220 6.22 22.13 -8.79
CA ARG A 220 7.58 22.49 -8.37
C ARG A 220 7.50 23.61 -7.35
N PHE A 221 8.32 23.54 -6.32
CA PHE A 221 8.37 24.55 -5.27
C PHE A 221 9.78 24.65 -4.70
N GLY A 222 10.07 25.77 -4.02
CA GLY A 222 11.28 25.95 -3.23
C GLY A 222 10.89 26.05 -1.76
N GLY A 223 11.48 25.21 -0.92
CA GLY A 223 11.14 25.20 0.50
C GLY A 223 11.64 23.95 1.22
N LEU A 224 10.82 23.44 2.13
CA LEU A 224 11.06 22.23 2.89
C LEU A 224 10.20 21.10 2.32
N HIS A 225 10.83 20.00 2.01
CA HIS A 225 10.22 18.72 1.63
C HIS A 225 10.58 17.66 2.65
N TRP A 226 9.60 17.03 3.25
CA TRP A 226 9.76 15.83 4.07
C TRP A 226 8.86 14.73 3.55
N ALA A 227 9.39 13.55 3.33
CA ALA A 227 8.60 12.42 2.85
C ALA A 227 9.12 11.09 3.38
N ARG A 228 8.22 10.14 3.53
CA ARG A 228 8.57 8.73 3.68
C ARG A 228 9.11 8.23 2.36
N ASN A 229 10.31 7.63 2.40
CA ASN A 229 11.02 7.15 1.22
C ASN A 229 11.41 5.68 1.38
N PHE A 230 10.61 4.80 0.81
CA PHE A 230 10.86 3.36 0.88
C PHE A 230 11.99 2.89 -0.06
N GLU A 231 12.41 3.70 -1.02
CA GLU A 231 13.52 3.39 -1.92
C GLU A 231 14.85 3.27 -1.15
N LEU A 232 14.93 3.87 0.04
CA LEU A 232 16.10 3.74 0.94
C LEU A 232 16.28 2.31 1.47
N ASN A 233 15.23 1.48 1.41
CA ASN A 233 15.32 0.06 1.71
C ASN A 233 14.63 -0.77 0.62
N PRO A 234 15.32 -1.12 -0.45
CA PRO A 234 14.77 -1.89 -1.57
C PRO A 234 14.27 -3.29 -1.21
N GLN A 235 14.62 -3.78 -0.01
CA GLN A 235 14.16 -5.07 0.49
C GLN A 235 12.83 -5.00 1.21
N LEU A 236 12.46 -3.80 1.69
CA LEU A 236 11.17 -3.62 2.32
C LEU A 236 10.08 -3.87 1.27
N ASN A 237 9.24 -4.84 1.55
CA ASN A 237 8.06 -5.00 0.74
C ASN A 237 7.00 -3.99 1.14
N THR A 238 6.65 -3.13 0.20
CA THR A 238 5.62 -2.10 0.39
C THR A 238 4.26 -2.51 -0.17
N GLU A 239 4.18 -3.61 -0.91
CA GLU A 239 2.96 -4.10 -1.55
C GLU A 239 2.20 -5.09 -0.67
N PRO A 240 0.88 -5.22 -0.85
CA PRO A 240 0.07 -6.22 -0.16
C PRO A 240 0.62 -7.63 -0.34
N ARG A 241 0.62 -8.39 0.74
CA ARG A 241 1.02 -9.79 0.74
C ARG A 241 -0.17 -10.70 0.53
N SER A 242 0.05 -11.81 -0.14
CA SER A 242 -0.92 -12.90 -0.20
C SER A 242 -0.59 -13.91 0.88
N ARG A 243 -1.61 -14.28 1.65
CA ARG A 243 -1.49 -15.21 2.77
C ARG A 243 -2.24 -16.49 2.47
N TYR A 244 -1.60 -17.61 2.74
CA TYR A 244 -2.21 -18.94 2.64
C TYR A 244 -1.96 -19.69 3.95
N SER A 245 -3.02 -20.16 4.58
CA SER A 245 -2.94 -20.97 5.79
C SER A 245 -3.43 -22.39 5.53
N ASP A 246 -2.74 -23.35 6.11
CA ASP A 246 -3.10 -24.76 6.05
C ASP A 246 -2.53 -25.52 7.26
N THR A 247 -2.84 -26.81 7.34
CA THR A 247 -2.37 -27.67 8.42
C THR A 247 -1.54 -28.83 7.86
N ALA A 248 -0.36 -29.01 8.42
CA ALA A 248 0.46 -30.20 8.20
C ALA A 248 0.13 -31.26 9.25
N VAL A 249 -0.37 -32.41 8.85
CA VAL A 249 -0.69 -33.52 9.77
C VAL A 249 0.59 -34.23 10.23
N LEU A 250 1.55 -34.36 9.34
CA LEU A 250 2.87 -34.95 9.55
C LEU A 250 3.97 -33.94 9.25
N PRO A 251 5.20 -34.17 9.73
CA PRO A 251 6.33 -33.34 9.27
C PRO A 251 6.36 -33.30 7.75
N SER A 252 6.36 -32.12 7.18
CA SER A 252 6.15 -31.93 5.74
C SER A 252 7.10 -30.88 5.18
N THR A 253 7.26 -30.89 3.86
CA THR A 253 7.88 -29.79 3.11
C THR A 253 6.80 -29.06 2.36
N VAL A 254 6.78 -27.73 2.51
CA VAL A 254 5.88 -26.80 1.81
C VAL A 254 6.68 -26.09 0.74
N ASP A 255 6.38 -26.37 -0.49
CA ASP A 255 6.99 -25.80 -1.67
C ASP A 255 6.02 -24.82 -2.34
N LEU A 256 6.48 -23.60 -2.61
CA LEU A 256 5.72 -22.60 -3.36
C LEU A 256 6.25 -22.51 -4.78
N TYR A 257 5.37 -22.68 -5.75
CA TYR A 257 5.61 -22.44 -7.16
C TYR A 257 4.79 -21.25 -7.64
N ILE A 258 5.40 -20.37 -8.42
CA ILE A 258 4.73 -19.28 -9.13
C ILE A 258 5.03 -19.45 -10.62
N ASP A 259 3.98 -19.50 -11.43
CA ASP A 259 4.09 -19.78 -12.88
C ASP A 259 4.97 -21.00 -13.21
N GLY A 260 4.87 -22.04 -12.38
CA GLY A 260 5.63 -23.28 -12.52
C GLY A 260 7.08 -23.24 -12.03
N LEU A 261 7.56 -22.08 -11.56
CA LEU A 261 8.92 -21.91 -11.02
C LEU A 261 8.88 -21.99 -9.49
N LYS A 262 9.71 -22.86 -8.90
CA LYS A 262 9.84 -22.99 -7.46
C LYS A 262 10.44 -21.73 -6.85
N GLN A 263 9.70 -21.05 -6.00
CA GLN A 263 10.10 -19.81 -5.33
C GLN A 263 10.69 -20.05 -3.93
N SER A 264 10.11 -20.98 -3.19
CA SER A 264 10.56 -21.29 -1.84
C SER A 264 10.28 -22.74 -1.47
N SER A 265 10.96 -23.20 -0.42
CA SER A 265 10.78 -24.52 0.18
C SER A 265 11.01 -24.42 1.67
N HIS A 266 10.01 -24.79 2.45
CA HIS A 266 10.04 -24.70 3.90
C HIS A 266 9.71 -26.06 4.52
N ARG A 267 10.45 -26.45 5.54
CA ARG A 267 10.10 -27.61 6.36
C ARG A 267 9.19 -27.17 7.49
N VAL A 268 8.09 -27.87 7.66
CA VAL A 268 7.11 -27.61 8.71
C VAL A 268 6.96 -28.82 9.61
N THR A 269 6.80 -28.58 10.90
CA THR A 269 6.41 -29.61 11.86
C THR A 269 4.89 -29.80 11.80
N PRO A 270 4.34 -30.90 12.34
CA PRO A 270 2.90 -31.05 12.44
C PRO A 270 2.24 -29.86 13.14
N GLY A 271 1.16 -29.37 12.59
CA GLY A 271 0.44 -28.20 13.09
C GLY A 271 0.07 -27.23 11.96
N ASP A 272 -0.50 -26.10 12.37
CA ASP A 272 -0.95 -25.07 11.46
C ASP A 272 0.23 -24.21 11.00
N PHE A 273 0.22 -23.83 9.74
CA PHE A 273 1.21 -22.93 9.18
C PHE A 273 0.57 -21.82 8.33
N LEU A 274 1.23 -20.68 8.31
CA LEU A 274 0.93 -19.54 7.47
C LEU A 274 2.06 -19.34 6.47
N LEU A 275 1.76 -19.46 5.20
CA LEU A 275 2.66 -19.08 4.11
C LEU A 275 2.35 -17.64 3.70
N ASP A 276 3.28 -16.75 3.97
CA ASP A 276 3.21 -15.32 3.63
C ASP A 276 4.08 -15.09 2.38
N THR A 277 3.44 -14.80 1.25
CA THR A 277 4.13 -14.67 -0.03
C THR A 277 3.89 -13.32 -0.68
N LEU A 278 4.90 -12.89 -1.41
CA LEU A 278 4.88 -11.69 -2.24
C LEU A 278 4.67 -12.08 -3.69
N PRO A 279 3.63 -11.57 -4.36
CA PRO A 279 3.58 -11.68 -5.81
C PRO A 279 4.83 -11.02 -6.42
N SER A 280 5.58 -11.78 -7.20
CA SER A 280 6.75 -11.27 -7.95
C SER A 280 6.36 -10.67 -9.30
N PHE A 281 5.06 -10.47 -9.52
CA PHE A 281 4.46 -9.99 -10.76
C PHE A 281 3.38 -8.94 -10.45
N THR A 282 3.03 -8.15 -11.45
CA THR A 282 1.91 -7.20 -11.39
C THR A 282 0.65 -7.84 -11.96
N GLY A 283 -0.47 -7.71 -11.23
CA GLY A 283 -1.76 -8.25 -11.67
C GLY A 283 -2.01 -9.68 -11.21
N SER A 284 -2.95 -10.35 -11.88
CA SER A 284 -3.37 -11.71 -11.57
C SER A 284 -2.35 -12.74 -12.04
N GLY A 285 -2.00 -13.66 -11.17
CA GLY A 285 -1.12 -14.79 -11.46
C GLY A 285 -1.54 -16.01 -10.65
N GLN A 286 -0.98 -17.17 -11.00
CA GLN A 286 -1.26 -18.43 -10.33
C GLN A 286 -0.04 -18.91 -9.55
N ALA A 287 -0.29 -19.30 -8.32
CA ALA A 287 0.68 -20.01 -7.51
C ALA A 287 0.17 -21.41 -7.17
N GLU A 288 1.08 -22.33 -6.96
CA GLU A 288 0.79 -23.67 -6.50
C GLU A 288 1.60 -23.93 -5.22
N VAL A 289 0.90 -24.29 -4.15
CA VAL A 289 1.52 -24.75 -2.92
C VAL A 289 1.49 -26.26 -2.91
N VAL A 290 2.66 -26.88 -2.88
CA VAL A 290 2.82 -28.33 -2.83
C VAL A 290 3.30 -28.72 -1.45
N ILE A 291 2.49 -29.47 -0.71
CA ILE A 291 2.80 -30.00 0.61
C ILE A 291 3.17 -31.46 0.43
N THR A 292 4.39 -31.84 0.80
CA THR A 292 4.87 -33.23 0.73
C THR A 292 5.20 -33.71 2.15
N ASP A 293 4.51 -34.73 2.64
CA ASP A 293 4.76 -35.31 3.96
C ASP A 293 5.98 -36.26 3.96
N ILE A 294 6.35 -36.73 5.16
CA ILE A 294 7.49 -37.68 5.35
C ILE A 294 7.29 -39.00 4.63
N ASN A 295 6.04 -39.38 4.30
CA ASN A 295 5.70 -40.61 3.57
C ASN A 295 5.76 -40.40 2.05
N GLY A 296 6.06 -39.19 1.60
CA GLY A 296 6.09 -38.83 0.18
C GLY A 296 4.71 -38.54 -0.41
N GLN A 297 3.64 -38.48 0.40
CA GLN A 297 2.33 -38.08 -0.09
C GLN A 297 2.32 -36.58 -0.43
N ARG A 298 1.81 -36.24 -1.60
CA ARG A 298 1.80 -34.88 -2.11
C ARG A 298 0.38 -34.37 -2.23
N ARG A 299 0.16 -33.17 -1.71
CA ARG A 299 -1.06 -32.39 -1.90
C ARG A 299 -0.69 -31.07 -2.53
N ALA A 300 -1.32 -30.75 -3.66
CA ALA A 300 -1.12 -29.50 -4.36
C ALA A 300 -2.39 -28.64 -4.26
N VAL A 301 -2.22 -27.39 -3.91
CA VAL A 301 -3.30 -26.39 -3.80
C VAL A 301 -2.97 -25.22 -4.70
N GLN A 302 -3.89 -24.89 -5.60
CA GLN A 302 -3.74 -23.73 -6.47
C GLN A 302 -4.29 -22.49 -5.76
N LEU A 303 -3.54 -21.38 -5.86
CA LEU A 303 -3.86 -20.07 -5.29
C LEU A 303 -3.85 -19.04 -6.41
N ASP A 304 -4.89 -18.23 -6.45
CA ASP A 304 -4.90 -17.04 -7.28
C ASP A 304 -4.27 -15.89 -6.49
N LEU A 305 -3.18 -15.34 -7.01
CA LEU A 305 -2.48 -14.20 -6.44
C LEU A 305 -2.74 -12.95 -7.25
N TYR A 306 -2.61 -11.79 -6.63
CA TYR A 306 -2.67 -10.50 -7.32
C TYR A 306 -1.58 -9.56 -6.80
N GLY A 307 -0.63 -9.19 -7.67
CA GLY A 307 0.33 -8.13 -7.43
C GLY A 307 -0.33 -6.77 -7.66
N ALA A 308 -0.48 -5.98 -6.62
CA ALA A 308 -1.14 -4.66 -6.64
C ALA A 308 -0.13 -3.54 -6.37
N PRO A 309 0.76 -3.21 -7.34
CA PRO A 309 1.68 -2.10 -7.19
C PRO A 309 0.89 -0.80 -7.03
N GLY A 310 1.21 -0.04 -6.01
CA GLY A 310 0.49 1.19 -5.70
C GLY A 310 -0.48 1.06 -4.52
N MET A 311 -0.82 -0.12 -4.05
CA MET A 311 -1.40 -0.33 -2.73
C MET A 311 -0.28 -0.49 -1.69
N LEU A 312 -0.59 -0.23 -0.43
CA LEU A 312 0.35 -0.41 0.68
C LEU A 312 0.03 -1.69 1.45
N ALA A 313 1.10 -2.40 1.84
CA ALA A 313 1.00 -3.54 2.74
C ALA A 313 0.33 -3.15 4.06
N GLU A 314 -0.29 -4.11 4.71
CA GLU A 314 -0.95 -3.96 6.00
C GLU A 314 -0.03 -3.31 7.06
N GLY A 315 -0.55 -2.30 7.76
CA GLY A 315 0.17 -1.54 8.78
C GLY A 315 1.19 -0.54 8.25
N LEU A 316 1.46 -0.51 6.94
CA LEU A 316 2.43 0.39 6.36
C LEU A 316 1.81 1.77 6.10
N SER A 317 2.54 2.82 6.47
CA SER A 317 2.14 4.20 6.20
C SER A 317 3.18 4.92 5.34
N SER A 318 2.72 5.73 4.40
CA SER A 318 3.53 6.65 3.60
C SER A 318 2.95 8.05 3.74
N GLY A 319 3.81 9.07 3.75
CA GLY A 319 3.36 10.44 3.84
C GLY A 319 4.40 11.42 3.35
N SER A 320 3.94 12.62 3.01
CA SER A 320 4.76 13.78 2.63
C SER A 320 4.23 15.05 3.24
N LEU A 321 5.12 15.99 3.49
CA LEU A 321 4.83 17.35 3.93
C LEU A 321 5.76 18.31 3.18
N ASP A 322 5.15 19.23 2.46
CA ASP A 322 5.82 20.21 1.61
C ASP A 322 5.39 21.62 2.04
N ILE A 323 6.37 22.46 2.40
CA ILE A 323 6.14 23.84 2.81
C ILE A 323 7.11 24.74 2.05
N GLY A 324 6.61 25.72 1.31
CA GLY A 324 7.46 26.61 0.55
C GLY A 324 6.68 27.52 -0.38
N TRP A 325 7.28 27.85 -1.50
CA TRP A 325 6.71 28.72 -2.52
C TRP A 325 6.72 28.02 -3.86
N MET A 326 5.59 28.00 -4.54
CA MET A 326 5.47 27.39 -5.87
C MET A 326 6.45 28.06 -6.83
N ARG A 327 7.17 27.26 -7.59
CA ARG A 327 8.10 27.75 -8.60
C ARG A 327 7.39 27.91 -9.94
N GLU A 328 7.37 29.14 -10.42
CA GLU A 328 6.81 29.54 -11.71
C GLU A 328 7.91 29.53 -12.78
N ASN A 329 7.54 29.48 -14.05
CA ASN A 329 8.42 29.61 -15.20
C ASN A 329 9.75 28.82 -15.11
N TYR A 330 9.66 27.57 -14.62
CA TYR A 330 10.80 26.66 -14.51
C TYR A 330 11.53 26.52 -15.85
N ALA A 331 12.87 26.52 -15.80
CA ALA A 331 13.77 26.49 -16.95
C ALA A 331 13.77 27.74 -17.83
N LEU A 332 12.89 28.71 -17.60
CA LEU A 332 12.89 30.03 -18.26
C LEU A 332 13.51 31.09 -17.36
N HIS A 333 13.19 31.07 -16.08
CA HIS A 333 13.70 32.02 -15.08
C HIS A 333 14.35 31.27 -13.90
N SER A 334 15.47 31.81 -13.43
CA SER A 334 16.29 31.13 -12.38
C SER A 334 15.61 31.09 -11.01
N ASP A 335 14.89 32.13 -10.61
CA ASP A 335 14.43 32.35 -9.22
C ASP A 335 13.00 32.91 -9.17
N ASP A 336 12.13 32.40 -10.04
CA ASP A 336 10.75 32.85 -10.12
C ASP A 336 9.85 31.99 -9.23
N TYR A 337 9.50 32.53 -8.06
CA TYR A 337 8.67 31.90 -7.07
C TYR A 337 7.41 32.72 -6.78
N ALA A 338 6.28 32.05 -6.60
CA ALA A 338 5.02 32.68 -6.25
C ALA A 338 5.14 33.49 -4.95
N ALA A 339 4.44 34.61 -4.84
CA ALA A 339 4.48 35.47 -3.67
C ALA A 339 3.80 34.85 -2.43
N SER A 340 2.98 33.81 -2.62
CA SER A 340 2.23 33.18 -1.54
C SER A 340 2.81 31.81 -1.21
N PRO A 341 2.88 31.45 0.10
CA PRO A 341 3.34 30.14 0.50
C PRO A 341 2.38 29.04 0.05
N LEU A 342 2.94 27.86 -0.19
CA LEU A 342 2.29 26.58 -0.45
C LEU A 342 2.47 25.69 0.78
N LEU A 343 1.40 25.00 1.16
CA LEU A 343 1.40 23.84 2.04
C LEU A 343 0.77 22.68 1.26
N ASP A 344 1.50 21.59 1.12
CA ASP A 344 1.00 20.33 0.56
C ASP A 344 1.31 19.21 1.54
N ALA A 345 0.31 18.38 1.85
CA ALA A 345 0.50 17.25 2.74
C ALA A 345 -0.31 16.06 2.26
N GLY A 346 0.34 14.93 2.17
CA GLY A 346 -0.25 13.65 1.78
C GLY A 346 0.00 12.57 2.81
N TRP A 347 -0.95 11.67 2.98
CA TRP A 347 -0.80 10.50 3.82
C TRP A 347 -1.55 9.31 3.23
N ARG A 348 -0.91 8.14 3.27
CA ARG A 348 -1.47 6.87 2.81
C ARG A 348 -1.23 5.80 3.86
N TYR A 349 -2.18 4.90 4.03
CA TYR A 349 -2.11 3.82 5.01
C TYR A 349 -2.72 2.53 4.48
N GLY A 350 -1.97 1.44 4.55
CA GLY A 350 -2.47 0.09 4.31
C GLY A 350 -3.23 -0.42 5.53
N VAL A 351 -4.57 -0.43 5.46
CA VAL A 351 -5.43 -0.91 6.54
C VAL A 351 -5.30 -2.43 6.70
N ASN A 352 -5.28 -3.11 5.58
CA ASN A 352 -5.01 -4.53 5.44
C ASN A 352 -4.48 -4.78 4.01
N ASN A 353 -4.21 -6.04 3.66
CA ASN A 353 -3.70 -6.38 2.33
C ASN A 353 -4.72 -6.19 1.19
N HIS A 354 -5.95 -5.79 1.50
CA HIS A 354 -6.99 -5.51 0.50
C HIS A 354 -7.39 -4.04 0.42
N LEU A 355 -7.02 -3.19 1.39
CA LEU A 355 -7.50 -1.82 1.47
C LEU A 355 -6.38 -0.85 1.83
N THR A 356 -6.14 0.13 0.98
CA THR A 356 -5.28 1.29 1.23
C THR A 356 -6.14 2.56 1.27
N LEU A 357 -5.96 3.38 2.30
CA LEU A 357 -6.54 4.71 2.42
C LEU A 357 -5.54 5.78 1.99
N ALA A 358 -6.05 6.90 1.47
CA ALA A 358 -5.26 8.06 1.10
C ALA A 358 -5.99 9.34 1.53
N LEU A 359 -5.23 10.27 2.09
CA LEU A 359 -5.66 11.63 2.43
C LEU A 359 -4.67 12.61 1.83
N HIS A 360 -5.14 13.75 1.36
CA HIS A 360 -4.29 14.79 0.82
C HIS A 360 -4.92 16.16 1.02
N THR A 361 -4.10 17.13 1.34
CA THR A 361 -4.50 18.54 1.44
C THR A 361 -3.45 19.43 0.80
N GLU A 362 -3.92 20.41 0.07
CA GLU A 362 -3.11 21.43 -0.58
C GLU A 362 -3.69 22.80 -0.24
N GLN A 363 -2.86 23.70 0.21
CA GLN A 363 -3.25 25.06 0.54
C GLN A 363 -2.26 26.06 -0.01
N GLN A 364 -2.78 27.04 -0.72
CA GLN A 364 -2.12 28.26 -1.13
C GLN A 364 -3.01 29.44 -0.80
N ARG A 365 -2.48 30.67 -0.78
CA ARG A 365 -3.18 31.88 -0.29
C ARG A 365 -4.68 31.97 -0.59
N ARG A 366 -5.11 31.57 -1.78
CA ARG A 366 -6.50 31.66 -2.24
C ARG A 366 -7.03 30.35 -2.80
N MET A 367 -6.29 29.27 -2.65
CA MET A 367 -6.70 27.95 -3.10
C MET A 367 -6.56 26.98 -1.92
N ARG A 368 -7.58 26.16 -1.74
CA ARG A 368 -7.57 25.04 -0.80
C ARG A 368 -8.14 23.83 -1.49
N ASN A 369 -7.47 22.72 -1.34
CA ASN A 369 -7.93 21.43 -1.84
C ASN A 369 -7.76 20.39 -0.72
N VAL A 370 -8.80 19.63 -0.46
CA VAL A 370 -8.77 18.51 0.49
C VAL A 370 -9.47 17.34 -0.17
N GLY A 371 -8.84 16.19 -0.14
CA GLY A 371 -9.40 14.99 -0.73
C GLY A 371 -9.03 13.74 0.03
N MET A 372 -9.84 12.72 -0.19
CA MET A 372 -9.63 11.37 0.32
C MET A 372 -9.86 10.35 -0.78
N GLY A 373 -9.16 9.23 -0.69
CA GLY A 373 -9.29 8.14 -1.65
C GLY A 373 -9.07 6.80 -1.01
N THR A 374 -9.50 5.76 -1.72
CA THR A 374 -9.29 4.37 -1.33
C THR A 374 -8.86 3.56 -2.54
N ASP A 375 -7.99 2.58 -2.31
CA ASP A 375 -7.66 1.52 -3.25
C ASP A 375 -8.06 0.19 -2.61
N TRP A 376 -8.92 -0.55 -3.27
CA TRP A 376 -9.47 -1.80 -2.77
C TRP A 376 -9.19 -2.94 -3.75
N LEU A 377 -8.38 -3.90 -3.33
CA LEU A 377 -8.22 -5.19 -4.02
C LEU A 377 -9.43 -6.06 -3.70
N VAL A 378 -10.38 -6.12 -4.63
CA VAL A 378 -11.64 -6.87 -4.45
C VAL A 378 -11.38 -8.37 -4.46
N SER A 379 -10.68 -8.85 -5.46
CA SER A 379 -10.19 -10.23 -5.57
C SER A 379 -9.17 -10.33 -6.72
N PRO A 380 -8.36 -11.39 -6.80
CA PRO A 380 -7.46 -11.62 -7.93
C PRO A 380 -8.16 -11.68 -9.30
N ALA A 381 -9.41 -12.13 -9.33
CA ALA A 381 -10.20 -12.20 -10.57
C ALA A 381 -10.77 -10.84 -10.99
N VAL A 382 -11.05 -9.96 -10.04
CA VAL A 382 -11.65 -8.64 -10.30
C VAL A 382 -10.59 -7.54 -10.39
N GLY A 383 -9.50 -7.64 -9.61
CA GLY A 383 -8.46 -6.61 -9.55
C GLY A 383 -8.75 -5.50 -8.55
N VAL A 384 -8.21 -4.32 -8.80
CA VAL A 384 -8.25 -3.16 -7.90
C VAL A 384 -9.30 -2.15 -8.35
N VAL A 385 -10.15 -1.76 -7.41
CA VAL A 385 -11.10 -0.64 -7.53
C VAL A 385 -10.55 0.53 -6.73
N SER A 386 -10.47 1.69 -7.36
CA SER A 386 -10.00 2.93 -6.77
C SER A 386 -11.10 3.96 -6.77
N GLN A 387 -11.27 4.69 -5.68
CA GLN A 387 -12.22 5.80 -5.61
C GLN A 387 -11.61 6.98 -4.87
N HIS A 388 -12.05 8.17 -5.23
CA HIS A 388 -11.64 9.39 -4.52
C HIS A 388 -12.73 10.44 -4.58
N VAL A 389 -12.70 11.32 -3.59
CA VAL A 389 -13.47 12.55 -3.55
C VAL A 389 -12.57 13.68 -3.06
N ALA A 390 -12.66 14.82 -3.70
CA ALA A 390 -11.93 16.02 -3.31
C ALA A 390 -12.84 17.25 -3.41
N VAL A 391 -12.62 18.18 -2.52
CA VAL A 391 -13.29 19.48 -2.50
C VAL A 391 -12.24 20.57 -2.62
N SER A 392 -12.52 21.56 -3.44
CA SER A 392 -11.63 22.70 -3.65
C SER A 392 -12.37 24.01 -3.51
N ASP A 393 -11.65 25.03 -3.02
CA ASP A 393 -12.10 26.41 -2.95
C ASP A 393 -11.00 27.30 -3.52
N SER A 394 -11.34 28.13 -4.48
CA SER A 394 -10.41 28.98 -5.19
C SER A 394 -11.06 30.31 -5.59
N PRO A 395 -10.30 31.33 -6.06
CA PRO A 395 -10.86 32.57 -6.57
C PRO A 395 -11.80 32.38 -7.78
N TYR A 396 -11.73 31.23 -8.44
CA TYR A 396 -12.56 30.89 -9.61
C TYR A 396 -13.86 30.16 -9.20
N GLY A 397 -14.00 29.81 -7.93
CA GLY A 397 -15.18 29.13 -7.39
C GLY A 397 -14.82 27.91 -6.55
N GLN A 398 -15.87 27.29 -6.04
CA GLN A 398 -15.82 26.04 -5.30
C GLN A 398 -16.06 24.87 -6.26
N GLY A 399 -15.32 23.79 -6.09
CA GLY A 399 -15.45 22.59 -6.89
C GLY A 399 -15.48 21.32 -6.03
N VAL A 400 -16.18 20.32 -6.54
CA VAL A 400 -16.16 18.97 -6.00
C VAL A 400 -15.78 18.03 -7.12
N GLN A 401 -14.75 17.24 -6.89
CA GLN A 401 -14.32 16.19 -7.81
C GLN A 401 -14.57 14.84 -7.17
N TRP A 402 -15.11 13.91 -7.94
CA TRP A 402 -15.11 12.51 -7.57
C TRP A 402 -14.64 11.65 -8.73
N GLY A 403 -14.01 10.53 -8.42
CA GLY A 403 -13.55 9.61 -9.44
C GLY A 403 -13.66 8.17 -8.97
N LEU A 404 -13.90 7.32 -9.95
CA LEU A 404 -13.90 5.87 -9.82
C LEU A 404 -12.97 5.30 -10.88
N GLY A 405 -12.07 4.40 -10.47
CA GLY A 405 -11.18 3.67 -11.34
C GLY A 405 -11.30 2.17 -11.08
N TRP A 406 -11.10 1.39 -12.11
CA TRP A 406 -10.97 -0.04 -12.02
C TRP A 406 -9.78 -0.48 -12.87
N GLN A 407 -8.96 -1.37 -12.33
CA GLN A 407 -7.80 -1.92 -13.02
C GLN A 407 -7.70 -3.41 -12.75
N TRP A 408 -7.57 -4.16 -13.81
CA TRP A 408 -7.22 -5.57 -13.78
C TRP A 408 -6.10 -5.84 -14.77
N SER A 409 -5.15 -6.70 -14.41
CA SER A 409 -4.11 -7.18 -15.30
C SER A 409 -3.81 -8.65 -15.03
N GLY A 410 -3.43 -9.40 -16.03
CA GLY A 410 -3.05 -10.81 -15.92
C GLY A 410 -2.70 -11.43 -17.27
N ARG A 411 -1.78 -12.40 -17.26
CA ARG A 411 -1.35 -13.18 -18.44
C ARG A 411 -1.01 -12.32 -19.67
N GLY A 412 -0.31 -11.19 -19.47
CA GLY A 412 0.09 -10.29 -20.56
C GLY A 412 -1.02 -9.37 -21.08
N THR A 413 -2.19 -9.36 -20.47
CA THR A 413 -3.31 -8.46 -20.79
C THR A 413 -3.61 -7.58 -19.61
N GLY A 414 -3.82 -6.28 -19.86
CA GLY A 414 -4.27 -5.32 -18.84
C GLY A 414 -5.51 -4.58 -19.35
N ILE A 415 -6.47 -4.39 -18.45
CA ILE A 415 -7.70 -3.62 -18.70
C ILE A 415 -7.83 -2.59 -17.60
N SER A 416 -8.09 -1.34 -17.99
CA SER A 416 -8.39 -0.28 -17.04
C SER A 416 -9.55 0.57 -17.55
N ALA A 417 -10.39 1.00 -16.63
CA ALA A 417 -11.46 1.95 -16.88
C ALA A 417 -11.48 2.98 -15.77
N SER A 418 -11.67 4.25 -16.12
CA SER A 418 -11.79 5.31 -15.12
C SER A 418 -12.79 6.36 -15.56
N THR A 419 -13.47 6.96 -14.59
CA THR A 419 -14.31 8.13 -14.77
C THR A 419 -14.00 9.13 -13.68
N VAL A 420 -13.94 10.40 -14.07
CA VAL A 420 -13.74 11.52 -13.16
C VAL A 420 -14.78 12.56 -13.50
N ARG A 421 -15.43 13.10 -12.49
CA ARG A 421 -16.39 14.19 -12.63
C ARG A 421 -16.01 15.33 -11.70
N THR A 422 -16.00 16.51 -12.24
CA THR A 422 -15.72 17.78 -11.56
C THR A 422 -16.89 18.71 -11.65
#